data_9caca3690f1fdd85c5e0458953a0877a
#
_entry.id   9caca3690f1fdd85c5e0458953a0877a
#
_cell.length_a   1.000
_cell.length_b   1.000
_cell.length_c   1.000
_cell.angle_alpha   90.00
_cell.angle_beta   90.00
_cell.angle_gamma   90.00
#
_symmetry.space_group_name_H-M   'P 1'
#
loop_
_entity.id
_entity.type
_entity.pdbx_description
1 polymer ?
#
loop_
_entity_poly.entity_id
_entity_poly.type
_entity_poly.pdbx_seq_one_letter_code
_entity_poly.pdbx_strand_id
1 'polypeptide(L)'
;LKAILKAITIFTETDNVELARKEVLFIWERLEKQDEWFHFDILILAYIIFVFEDETLENVANKLMREIDKFSYFVNYKRLKLGLVLNLALFLKFAGKMDQTIKYIDTGIQLATDIDNLSIKYLAYHRKAEYLLYNSDVEQAINLHNKALSFFEFIEDKSMYEDLKNDWLKAKEQFNIQIKE
;
A
#
# COMPACT_ATOMS: atom_id res chain seq x y z
N LEU A 1 -19.94 5.43 -2.03
CA LEU A 1 -19.13 5.71 -0.85
C LEU A 1 -19.47 4.75 0.32
N LYS A 2 -20.77 4.60 0.70
CA LYS A 2 -21.16 3.71 1.82
C LYS A 2 -20.67 2.27 1.65
N ALA A 3 -20.79 1.68 0.46
CA ALA A 3 -20.31 0.32 0.19
C ALA A 3 -18.79 0.21 0.34
N ILE A 4 -18.04 1.21 -0.14
CA ILE A 4 -16.57 1.25 -0.01
C ILE A 4 -16.16 1.30 1.46
N LEU A 5 -16.76 2.19 2.25
CA LEU A 5 -16.47 2.27 3.68
C LEU A 5 -16.79 0.95 4.38
N LYS A 6 -17.94 0.32 4.06
CA LYS A 6 -18.31 -0.97 4.61
C LYS A 6 -17.28 -2.07 4.25
N ALA A 7 -16.84 -2.11 3.00
CA ALA A 7 -15.84 -3.08 2.56
C ALA A 7 -14.48 -2.88 3.27
N ILE A 8 -14.04 -1.63 3.42
CA ILE A 8 -12.81 -1.30 4.17
C ILE A 8 -12.95 -1.74 5.63
N THR A 9 -14.07 -1.42 6.29
CA THR A 9 -14.32 -1.84 7.69
C THR A 9 -14.28 -3.36 7.82
N ILE A 10 -14.97 -4.10 6.94
CA ILE A 10 -14.94 -5.57 6.95
C ILE A 10 -13.49 -6.06 6.81
N PHE A 11 -12.74 -5.54 5.86
CA PHE A 11 -11.35 -5.95 5.64
C PHE A 11 -10.47 -5.67 6.85
N THR A 12 -10.56 -4.47 7.45
CA THR A 12 -9.72 -4.09 8.59
C THR A 12 -10.06 -4.81 9.89
N GLU A 13 -11.32 -5.19 10.09
CA GLU A 13 -11.77 -5.87 11.32
C GLU A 13 -11.67 -7.39 11.24
N THR A 14 -11.75 -7.98 10.05
CA THR A 14 -11.88 -9.44 9.89
C THR A 14 -10.80 -10.09 9.03
N ASP A 15 -9.95 -9.31 8.36
CA ASP A 15 -9.00 -9.74 7.32
C ASP A 15 -9.68 -10.57 6.19
N ASN A 16 -11.02 -10.49 6.08
CA ASN A 16 -11.80 -11.27 5.13
C ASN A 16 -12.04 -10.51 3.82
N VAL A 17 -11.11 -10.70 2.87
CA VAL A 17 -11.17 -10.07 1.54
C VAL A 17 -12.44 -10.48 0.78
N GLU A 18 -12.88 -11.74 0.88
CA GLU A 18 -14.06 -12.24 0.17
C GLU A 18 -15.37 -11.55 0.60
N LEU A 19 -15.53 -11.31 1.90
CA LEU A 19 -16.69 -10.57 2.40
C LEU A 19 -16.63 -9.10 1.98
N ALA A 20 -15.46 -8.49 2.05
CA ALA A 20 -15.27 -7.12 1.61
C ALA A 20 -15.50 -6.95 0.09
N ARG A 21 -15.06 -7.92 -0.70
CA ARG A 21 -15.26 -7.96 -2.16
C ARG A 21 -16.74 -7.92 -2.53
N LYS A 22 -17.57 -8.73 -1.87
CA LYS A 22 -19.03 -8.79 -2.14
C LYS A 22 -19.71 -7.43 -2.03
N GLU A 23 -19.22 -6.58 -1.13
CA GLU A 23 -19.78 -5.24 -0.91
C GLU A 23 -19.48 -4.25 -2.06
N VAL A 24 -18.43 -4.48 -2.83
CA VAL A 24 -17.95 -3.51 -3.85
C VAL A 24 -17.85 -4.09 -5.26
N LEU A 25 -18.11 -5.38 -5.45
CA LEU A 25 -17.99 -6.05 -6.74
C LEU A 25 -18.83 -5.36 -7.84
N PHE A 26 -20.04 -4.91 -7.52
CA PHE A 26 -20.91 -4.19 -8.46
C PHE A 26 -20.28 -2.86 -8.95
N ILE A 27 -19.40 -2.27 -8.16
CA ILE A 27 -18.67 -1.05 -8.56
C ILE A 27 -17.66 -1.42 -9.64
N TRP A 28 -16.92 -2.52 -9.43
CA TRP A 28 -15.99 -3.02 -10.41
C TRP A 28 -16.68 -3.42 -11.71
N GLU A 29 -17.76 -4.23 -11.66
CA GLU A 29 -18.54 -4.65 -12.82
C GLU A 29 -19.02 -3.50 -13.71
N ARG A 30 -19.20 -2.31 -13.11
CA ARG A 30 -19.49 -1.09 -13.83
C ARG A 30 -18.23 -0.48 -14.46
N LEU A 31 -17.16 -0.36 -13.66
CA LEU A 31 -15.94 0.35 -14.08
C LEU A 31 -15.12 -0.43 -15.11
N GLU A 32 -15.13 -1.75 -15.06
CA GLU A 32 -14.42 -2.58 -16.03
C GLU A 32 -14.96 -2.43 -17.47
N LYS A 33 -16.24 -2.08 -17.61
CA LYS A 33 -16.92 -1.87 -18.91
C LYS A 33 -16.66 -0.49 -19.50
N GLN A 34 -15.98 0.39 -18.75
CA GLN A 34 -15.66 1.74 -19.24
C GLN A 34 -14.32 1.74 -19.96
N ASP A 35 -14.29 2.36 -21.14
CA ASP A 35 -13.07 2.52 -21.92
C ASP A 35 -12.09 3.47 -21.22
N GLU A 36 -12.62 4.51 -20.58
CA GLU A 36 -11.85 5.53 -19.86
C GLU A 36 -12.32 5.65 -18.40
N TRP A 37 -11.36 5.87 -17.51
CA TRP A 37 -11.62 6.15 -16.11
C TRP A 37 -11.40 7.63 -15.79
N PHE A 38 -12.40 8.24 -15.19
CA PHE A 38 -12.31 9.60 -14.70
C PHE A 38 -11.65 9.65 -13.32
N HIS A 39 -11.28 10.85 -12.89
CA HIS A 39 -10.62 11.07 -11.60
C HIS A 39 -11.33 10.38 -10.41
N PHE A 40 -12.67 10.42 -10.37
CA PHE A 40 -13.46 9.75 -9.33
C PHE A 40 -13.38 8.22 -9.41
N ASP A 41 -13.33 7.67 -10.60
CA ASP A 41 -13.23 6.22 -10.81
C ASP A 41 -11.87 5.72 -10.33
N ILE A 42 -10.80 6.46 -10.61
CA ILE A 42 -9.45 6.17 -10.13
C ILE A 42 -9.39 6.21 -8.60
N LEU A 43 -10.00 7.22 -7.97
CA LEU A 43 -10.11 7.29 -6.52
C LEU A 43 -10.84 6.07 -5.94
N ILE A 44 -11.99 5.73 -6.49
CA ILE A 44 -12.77 4.56 -6.05
C ILE A 44 -11.94 3.29 -6.16
N LEU A 45 -11.31 3.06 -7.32
CA LEU A 45 -10.50 1.86 -7.55
C LEU A 45 -9.28 1.80 -6.62
N ALA A 46 -8.65 2.93 -6.31
CA ALA A 46 -7.55 2.99 -5.35
C ALA A 46 -7.98 2.53 -3.94
N TYR A 47 -9.23 2.78 -3.54
CA TYR A 47 -9.78 2.34 -2.25
C TYR A 47 -10.24 0.89 -2.22
N ILE A 48 -10.65 0.33 -3.37
CA ILE A 48 -11.14 -1.05 -3.44
C ILE A 48 -10.15 -2.02 -4.08
N ILE A 49 -8.91 -1.59 -4.31
CA ILE A 49 -7.91 -2.38 -5.02
C ILE A 49 -7.62 -3.73 -4.34
N PHE A 50 -7.82 -3.81 -3.03
CA PHE A 50 -7.63 -5.02 -2.24
C PHE A 50 -8.61 -6.15 -2.59
N VAL A 51 -9.70 -5.87 -3.30
CA VAL A 51 -10.66 -6.91 -3.71
C VAL A 51 -10.24 -7.68 -4.96
N PHE A 52 -9.21 -7.22 -5.66
CA PHE A 52 -8.70 -7.89 -6.84
C PHE A 52 -7.65 -8.92 -6.47
N GLU A 53 -7.62 -10.01 -7.24
CA GLU A 53 -6.67 -11.11 -7.07
C GLU A 53 -5.86 -11.29 -8.34
N ASP A 54 -4.69 -11.88 -8.16
CA ASP A 54 -3.83 -12.39 -9.21
C ASP A 54 -3.63 -11.46 -10.42
N GLU A 55 -3.92 -11.96 -11.59
CA GLU A 55 -3.74 -11.28 -12.87
C GLU A 55 -4.62 -10.03 -12.98
N THR A 56 -5.82 -10.07 -12.38
CA THR A 56 -6.73 -8.93 -12.37
C THR A 56 -6.14 -7.76 -11.57
N LEU A 57 -5.55 -8.03 -10.41
CA LEU A 57 -4.89 -7.01 -9.59
C LEU A 57 -3.78 -6.31 -10.38
N GLU A 58 -2.93 -7.08 -11.06
CA GLU A 58 -1.82 -6.53 -11.84
C GLU A 58 -2.31 -5.67 -13.02
N ASN A 59 -3.33 -6.16 -13.75
CA ASN A 59 -3.92 -5.43 -14.88
C ASN A 59 -4.59 -4.13 -14.43
N VAL A 60 -5.36 -4.18 -13.33
CA VAL A 60 -6.00 -2.99 -12.74
C VAL A 60 -4.95 -2.00 -12.24
N ALA A 61 -3.92 -2.47 -11.55
CA ALA A 61 -2.82 -1.63 -11.08
C ALA A 61 -2.10 -0.90 -12.21
N ASN A 62 -1.76 -1.63 -13.26
CA ASN A 62 -1.10 -1.06 -14.44
C ASN A 62 -2.00 -0.04 -15.19
N LYS A 63 -3.29 -0.32 -15.30
CA LYS A 63 -4.26 0.64 -15.87
C LYS A 63 -4.40 1.87 -14.98
N LEU A 64 -4.56 1.70 -13.67
CA LEU A 64 -4.63 2.81 -12.71
C LEU A 64 -3.41 3.73 -12.79
N MET A 65 -2.20 3.17 -12.87
CA MET A 65 -0.98 3.96 -12.97
C MET A 65 -0.93 4.79 -14.26
N ARG A 66 -1.42 4.24 -15.37
CA ARG A 66 -1.51 5.00 -16.64
C ARG A 66 -2.60 6.07 -16.59
N GLU A 67 -3.76 5.74 -16.08
CA GLU A 67 -4.91 6.65 -16.04
C GLU A 67 -4.65 7.84 -15.07
N ILE A 68 -4.03 7.58 -13.92
CA ILE A 68 -3.75 8.67 -12.97
C ILE A 68 -2.78 9.71 -13.56
N ASP A 69 -1.84 9.29 -14.42
CA ASP A 69 -0.87 10.19 -15.03
C ASP A 69 -1.49 11.20 -16.01
N LYS A 70 -2.67 10.88 -16.56
CA LYS A 70 -3.46 11.82 -17.37
C LYS A 70 -3.94 13.04 -16.57
N PHE A 71 -4.00 12.92 -15.25
CA PHE A 71 -4.46 13.96 -14.32
C PHE A 71 -3.31 14.70 -13.62
N SER A 72 -2.08 14.62 -14.17
CA SER A 72 -0.87 15.25 -13.60
C SER A 72 -0.96 16.76 -13.41
N TYR A 73 -1.90 17.43 -14.07
CA TYR A 73 -2.19 18.86 -13.93
C TYR A 73 -3.03 19.22 -12.69
N PHE A 74 -3.64 18.25 -11.99
CA PHE A 74 -4.36 18.52 -10.74
C PHE A 74 -3.41 18.82 -9.58
N VAL A 75 -3.75 19.81 -8.76
CA VAL A 75 -2.95 20.23 -7.60
C VAL A 75 -2.61 19.09 -6.65
N ASN A 76 -3.54 18.16 -6.45
CA ASN A 76 -3.36 17.04 -5.53
C ASN A 76 -2.92 15.72 -6.21
N TYR A 77 -2.53 15.76 -7.49
CA TYR A 77 -2.13 14.57 -8.24
C TYR A 77 -1.06 13.74 -7.53
N LYS A 78 0.04 14.35 -7.07
CA LYS A 78 1.13 13.63 -6.40
C LYS A 78 0.67 12.95 -5.11
N ARG A 79 -0.22 13.58 -4.34
CA ARG A 79 -0.79 12.98 -3.13
C ARG A 79 -1.68 11.79 -3.44
N LEU A 80 -2.53 11.89 -4.47
CA LEU A 80 -3.37 10.81 -4.93
C LEU A 80 -2.54 9.63 -5.42
N LYS A 81 -1.55 9.91 -6.27
CA LYS A 81 -0.64 8.88 -6.79
C LYS A 81 0.15 8.21 -5.66
N LEU A 82 0.61 8.97 -4.66
CA LEU A 82 1.29 8.45 -3.48
C LEU A 82 0.41 7.44 -2.72
N GLY A 83 -0.85 7.81 -2.42
CA GLY A 83 -1.79 6.89 -1.77
C GLY A 83 -2.02 5.61 -2.59
N LEU A 84 -2.19 5.75 -3.91
CA LEU A 84 -2.38 4.62 -4.81
C LEU A 84 -1.19 3.67 -4.80
N VAL A 85 0.04 4.15 -4.99
CA VAL A 85 1.23 3.28 -5.08
C VAL A 85 1.49 2.54 -3.77
N LEU A 86 1.26 3.18 -2.63
CA LEU A 86 1.44 2.52 -1.33
C LEU A 86 0.34 1.50 -1.03
N ASN A 87 -0.90 1.75 -1.45
CA ASN A 87 -1.96 0.75 -1.36
C ASN A 87 -1.64 -0.44 -2.28
N LEU A 88 -1.17 -0.20 -3.51
CA LEU A 88 -0.73 -1.28 -4.41
C LEU A 88 0.38 -2.14 -3.79
N ALA A 89 1.41 -1.50 -3.21
CA ALA A 89 2.47 -2.23 -2.52
C ALA A 89 1.91 -3.09 -1.38
N LEU A 90 1.01 -2.54 -0.57
CA LEU A 90 0.39 -3.25 0.55
C LEU A 90 -0.41 -4.48 0.09
N PHE A 91 -1.27 -4.31 -0.91
CA PHE A 91 -2.13 -5.40 -1.37
C PHE A 91 -1.37 -6.46 -2.16
N LEU A 92 -0.32 -6.09 -2.90
CA LEU A 92 0.60 -7.06 -3.50
C LEU A 92 1.32 -7.88 -2.43
N LYS A 93 1.71 -7.28 -1.30
CA LYS A 93 2.26 -8.00 -0.15
C LYS A 93 1.25 -9.03 0.37
N PHE A 94 -0.01 -8.64 0.61
CA PHE A 94 -1.06 -9.56 1.08
C PHE A 94 -1.38 -10.67 0.07
N ALA A 95 -1.26 -10.38 -1.24
CA ALA A 95 -1.41 -11.39 -2.30
C ALA A 95 -0.17 -12.29 -2.47
N GLY A 96 0.83 -12.20 -1.60
CA GLY A 96 2.07 -12.99 -1.68
C GLY A 96 3.01 -12.60 -2.83
N LYS A 97 2.74 -11.47 -3.51
CA LYS A 97 3.52 -10.97 -4.67
C LYS A 97 4.60 -9.98 -4.22
N MET A 98 5.41 -10.36 -3.24
CA MET A 98 6.37 -9.48 -2.58
C MET A 98 7.38 -8.86 -3.56
N ASP A 99 7.86 -9.64 -4.56
CA ASP A 99 8.80 -9.16 -5.58
C ASP A 99 8.28 -8.00 -6.42
N GLN A 100 6.95 -7.88 -6.54
CA GLN A 100 6.32 -6.81 -7.32
C GLN A 100 6.13 -5.52 -6.52
N THR A 101 6.32 -5.55 -5.21
CA THR A 101 6.05 -4.41 -4.32
C THR A 101 7.06 -3.28 -4.48
N ILE A 102 8.34 -3.63 -4.71
CA ILE A 102 9.47 -2.69 -4.63
C ILE A 102 9.32 -1.47 -5.55
N LYS A 103 8.85 -1.67 -6.78
CA LYS A 103 8.65 -0.57 -7.73
C LYS A 103 7.66 0.47 -7.22
N TYR A 104 6.61 0.04 -6.51
CA TYR A 104 5.60 0.92 -5.93
C TYR A 104 6.11 1.59 -4.65
N ILE A 105 6.86 0.86 -3.82
CA ILE A 105 7.49 1.39 -2.61
C ILE A 105 8.47 2.51 -2.97
N ASP A 106 9.38 2.28 -3.92
CA ASP A 106 10.36 3.27 -4.36
C ASP A 106 9.71 4.50 -4.99
N THR A 107 8.64 4.29 -5.79
CA THR A 107 7.82 5.39 -6.31
C THR A 107 7.17 6.17 -5.17
N GLY A 108 6.67 5.48 -4.15
CA GLY A 108 6.08 6.10 -2.96
C GLY A 108 7.09 6.93 -2.16
N ILE A 109 8.30 6.44 -1.96
CA ILE A 109 9.39 7.18 -1.30
C ILE A 109 9.72 8.47 -2.06
N GLN A 110 9.84 8.38 -3.39
CA GLN A 110 10.12 9.55 -4.24
C GLN A 110 8.99 10.57 -4.18
N LEU A 111 7.74 10.15 -4.36
CA LEU A 111 6.57 11.03 -4.30
C LEU A 111 6.42 11.68 -2.92
N ALA A 112 6.61 10.92 -1.83
CA ALA A 112 6.56 11.45 -0.48
C ALA A 112 7.65 12.50 -0.23
N THR A 113 8.85 12.29 -0.82
CA THR A 113 9.94 13.26 -0.78
C THR A 113 9.58 14.52 -1.57
N ASP A 114 9.03 14.38 -2.76
CA ASP A 114 8.66 15.49 -3.64
C ASP A 114 7.60 16.42 -3.04
N ILE A 115 6.77 15.92 -2.14
CA ILE A 115 5.70 16.71 -1.50
C ILE A 115 5.95 16.97 0.00
N ASP A 116 7.18 16.72 0.47
CA ASP A 116 7.62 16.91 1.85
C ASP A 116 6.75 16.17 2.89
N ASN A 117 6.21 15.00 2.53
CA ASN A 117 5.41 14.18 3.44
C ASN A 117 6.29 13.16 4.17
N LEU A 118 6.90 13.59 5.27
CA LEU A 118 7.84 12.77 6.03
C LEU A 118 7.18 11.52 6.64
N SER A 119 5.99 11.64 7.22
CA SER A 119 5.31 10.49 7.84
C SER A 119 5.09 9.36 6.83
N ILE A 120 4.61 9.67 5.65
CA ILE A 120 4.41 8.67 4.60
C ILE A 120 5.75 8.16 4.04
N LYS A 121 6.78 9.01 3.96
CA LYS A 121 8.12 8.58 3.56
C LYS A 121 8.71 7.53 4.51
N TYR A 122 8.58 7.75 5.81
CA TYR A 122 9.10 6.81 6.82
C TYR A 122 8.25 5.54 6.90
N LEU A 123 6.93 5.62 6.68
CA LEU A 123 6.09 4.43 6.48
C LEU A 123 6.56 3.62 5.26
N ALA A 124 6.87 4.28 4.13
CA ALA A 124 7.40 3.61 2.94
C ALA A 124 8.78 3.00 3.18
N TYR A 125 9.64 3.61 4.01
CA TYR A 125 10.91 3.01 4.45
C TYR A 125 10.68 1.72 5.24
N HIS A 126 9.70 1.68 6.13
CA HIS A 126 9.36 0.44 6.83
C HIS A 126 8.89 -0.65 5.85
N ARG A 127 8.03 -0.34 4.88
CA ARG A 127 7.63 -1.30 3.84
C ARG A 127 8.81 -1.77 2.99
N LYS A 128 9.78 -0.89 2.72
CA LYS A 128 11.03 -1.28 2.06
C LYS A 128 11.87 -2.20 2.94
N ALA A 129 11.88 -1.98 4.24
CA ALA A 129 12.55 -2.88 5.20
C ALA A 129 11.94 -4.28 5.17
N GLU A 130 10.61 -4.41 5.13
CA GLU A 130 9.95 -5.71 4.98
C GLU A 130 10.32 -6.42 3.66
N TYR A 131 10.41 -5.67 2.54
CA TYR A 131 10.86 -6.20 1.26
C TYR A 131 12.31 -6.68 1.32
N LEU A 132 13.21 -5.92 1.94
CA LEU A 132 14.60 -6.31 2.13
C LEU A 132 14.74 -7.55 3.02
N LEU A 133 13.92 -7.65 4.06
CA LEU A 133 13.85 -8.81 4.93
C LEU A 133 13.44 -10.07 4.15
N TYR A 134 12.41 -9.96 3.30
CA TYR A 134 11.98 -11.01 2.38
C TYR A 134 13.14 -11.49 1.46
N ASN A 135 13.95 -10.55 0.97
CA ASN A 135 15.12 -10.85 0.12
C ASN A 135 16.39 -11.22 0.92
N SER A 136 16.28 -11.46 2.22
CA SER A 136 17.39 -11.85 3.11
C SER A 136 18.48 -10.78 3.27
N ASP A 137 18.22 -9.52 2.92
CA ASP A 137 19.11 -8.39 3.21
C ASP A 137 18.80 -7.82 4.60
N VAL A 138 19.14 -8.63 5.62
CA VAL A 138 18.75 -8.40 7.00
C VAL A 138 19.32 -7.11 7.57
N GLU A 139 20.59 -6.78 7.25
CA GLU A 139 21.26 -5.59 7.78
C GLU A 139 20.59 -4.30 7.30
N GLN A 140 20.35 -4.18 6.00
CA GLN A 140 19.67 -3.01 5.45
C GLN A 140 18.20 -2.94 5.91
N ALA A 141 17.54 -4.09 6.04
CA ALA A 141 16.18 -4.18 6.53
C ALA A 141 16.07 -3.61 7.96
N ILE A 142 16.93 -4.04 8.88
CA ILE A 142 16.98 -3.53 10.27
C ILE A 142 17.25 -2.02 10.29
N ASN A 143 18.20 -1.55 9.51
CA ASN A 143 18.55 -0.13 9.44
C ASN A 143 17.34 0.72 9.03
N LEU A 144 16.62 0.36 7.96
CA LEU A 144 15.46 1.09 7.51
C LEU A 144 14.28 1.00 8.47
N HIS A 145 14.04 -0.17 9.07
CA HIS A 145 13.01 -0.33 10.09
C HIS A 145 13.26 0.57 11.29
N ASN A 146 14.48 0.53 11.86
CA ASN A 146 14.84 1.36 13.00
C ASN A 146 14.75 2.86 12.68
N LYS A 147 15.13 3.25 11.46
CA LYS A 147 14.98 4.64 10.99
C LYS A 147 13.52 5.08 10.97
N ALA A 148 12.61 4.20 10.54
CA ALA A 148 11.18 4.49 10.56
C ALA A 148 10.64 4.58 11.99
N LEU A 149 11.00 3.64 12.87
CA LEU A 149 10.60 3.67 14.28
C LEU A 149 11.06 4.94 14.98
N SER A 150 12.35 5.31 14.86
CA SER A 150 12.90 6.52 15.47
C SER A 150 12.20 7.79 15.00
N PHE A 151 11.73 7.85 13.76
CA PHE A 151 10.95 8.98 13.28
C PHE A 151 9.59 9.06 13.99
N PHE A 152 8.83 7.96 14.08
CA PHE A 152 7.52 7.96 14.72
C PHE A 152 7.60 8.14 16.23
N GLU A 153 8.67 7.66 16.88
CA GLU A 153 8.98 7.97 18.27
C GLU A 153 9.24 9.47 18.46
N PHE A 154 10.05 10.07 17.59
CA PHE A 154 10.39 11.50 17.66
C PHE A 154 9.18 12.41 17.49
N ILE A 155 8.23 12.07 16.62
CA ILE A 155 7.00 12.86 16.43
C ILE A 155 5.88 12.48 17.42
N GLU A 156 6.17 11.59 18.37
CA GLU A 156 5.24 11.09 19.40
C GLU A 156 3.97 10.40 18.84
N ASP A 157 4.03 9.87 17.63
CA ASP A 157 2.96 9.05 17.04
C ASP A 157 3.04 7.61 17.55
N LYS A 158 2.53 7.41 18.77
CA LYS A 158 2.55 6.10 19.45
C LYS A 158 1.78 5.02 18.71
N SER A 159 0.68 5.38 18.04
CA SER A 159 -0.12 4.41 17.30
C SER A 159 0.70 3.82 16.15
N MET A 160 1.26 4.68 15.31
CA MET A 160 2.07 4.24 14.19
C MET A 160 3.33 3.51 14.64
N TYR A 161 3.97 3.96 15.71
CA TYR A 161 5.14 3.28 16.29
C TYR A 161 4.83 1.82 16.66
N GLU A 162 3.74 1.57 17.40
CA GLU A 162 3.35 0.20 17.77
C GLU A 162 2.88 -0.62 16.57
N ASP A 163 2.18 -0.02 15.61
CA ASP A 163 1.78 -0.71 14.38
C ASP A 163 3.00 -1.21 13.60
N LEU A 164 4.03 -0.38 13.42
CA LEU A 164 5.25 -0.77 12.72
C LEU A 164 6.03 -1.87 13.47
N LYS A 165 6.05 -1.83 14.79
CA LYS A 165 6.67 -2.90 15.60
C LYS A 165 5.95 -4.23 15.41
N ASN A 166 4.63 -4.21 15.46
CA ASN A 166 3.81 -5.40 15.28
C ASN A 166 3.95 -5.98 13.86
N ASP A 167 3.93 -5.13 12.83
CA ASP A 167 4.13 -5.56 11.45
C ASP A 167 5.53 -6.15 11.23
N TRP A 168 6.55 -5.58 11.87
CA TRP A 168 7.92 -6.10 11.83
C TRP A 168 8.05 -7.49 12.47
N LEU A 169 7.40 -7.71 13.61
CA LEU A 169 7.38 -9.02 14.26
C LEU A 169 6.71 -10.07 13.36
N LYS A 170 5.55 -9.74 12.77
CA LYS A 170 4.86 -10.62 11.82
C LYS A 170 5.73 -10.92 10.59
N ALA A 171 6.44 -9.94 10.05
CA ALA A 171 7.33 -10.13 8.91
C ALA A 171 8.50 -11.06 9.25
N LYS A 172 9.12 -10.91 10.43
CA LYS A 172 10.18 -11.83 10.91
C LYS A 172 9.68 -13.28 11.00
N GLU A 173 8.50 -13.47 11.57
CA GLU A 173 7.89 -14.78 11.69
C GLU A 173 7.56 -15.37 10.30
N GLN A 174 6.94 -14.60 9.43
CA GLN A 174 6.54 -15.02 8.09
C GLN A 174 7.74 -15.46 7.23
N PHE A 175 8.87 -14.77 7.36
CA PHE A 175 10.07 -15.06 6.56
C PHE A 175 11.07 -15.97 7.28
N ASN A 176 10.72 -16.53 8.46
CA ASN A 176 11.55 -17.42 9.29
C ASN A 176 12.94 -16.83 9.61
N ILE A 177 13.02 -15.53 9.84
CA ILE A 177 14.28 -14.85 10.11
C ILE A 177 14.50 -14.68 11.61
N GLN A 178 15.50 -15.37 12.15
CA GLN A 178 15.99 -15.16 13.50
C GLN A 178 16.98 -14.00 13.51
N ILE A 179 16.53 -12.83 13.94
CA ILE A 179 17.44 -11.71 14.20
C ILE A 179 17.90 -11.83 15.67
N LYS A 180 19.20 -12.02 15.90
CA LYS A 180 19.77 -11.87 17.25
C LYS A 180 19.68 -10.40 17.63
N GLU A 181 18.91 -10.11 18.66
CA GLU A 181 18.86 -8.78 19.30
C GLU A 181 20.17 -8.40 19.94
#